data_835c31545ad6615c99acd5bd98a13ae3
#
_entry.id   835c31545ad6615c99acd5bd98a13ae3
#
_cell.length_a   1.000
_cell.length_b   1.000
_cell.length_c   1.000
_cell.angle_alpha   90.00
_cell.angle_beta   90.00
_cell.angle_gamma   90.00
#
_symmetry.space_group_name_H-M   'P 1'
#
loop_
_entity.id
_entity.type
_entity.pdbx_description
1 polymer ?
#
loop_
_entity_poly.entity_id
_entity_poly.type
_entity_poly.pdbx_seq_one_letter_code
_entity_poly.pdbx_strand_id
1 'polypeptide(L)'
;MKQSHFDAIQPICPVCRRDEQVESRLKLNHIAARSGNEIEAGVLLCERCMREYPIIDGIPVIVPDVRSHLSASLIHILWRDDLPDVIESLLGDCCGPGSSFDLTRQYLSTYTWGHYHDLDPEGDPDQPAVVAALQRGLDHAQPAPEGIVVDVGCSVGRTSLELAKTGRMVLGLDVNLSMLRLARQAARGEVRYGLRQGGLVYEPRRFAVDFPDAARVDFWAADATCLPLRSGSAAMMSSLNVLDCLQSPYDHLTELARITATGGRVMLGCPYDWSPAATDAPQWIGGHSQRTKRGGDSAASLRALLTPGAQPNSIERLHILAEQGAVPWRVRVHARSTMHYALHLLVAEAR
;
A
#
# COMPACT_ATOMS: atom_id res chain seq x y z
N MET A 1 15.47 -1.09 5.41
CA MET A 1 15.71 -0.37 4.14
C MET A 1 16.92 -0.94 3.44
N LYS A 2 16.75 -1.41 2.22
CA LYS A 2 17.89 -1.88 1.40
C LYS A 2 18.65 -0.69 0.84
N GLN A 3 19.98 -0.65 1.01
CA GLN A 3 20.82 0.42 0.48
C GLN A 3 20.67 0.56 -1.04
N SER A 4 20.62 -0.56 -1.77
CA SER A 4 20.47 -0.57 -3.23
C SER A 4 19.17 0.09 -3.71
N HIS A 5 18.05 -0.08 -2.97
CA HIS A 5 16.79 0.58 -3.28
C HIS A 5 16.87 2.09 -3.01
N PHE A 6 17.43 2.48 -1.86
CA PHE A 6 17.62 3.89 -1.54
C PHE A 6 18.45 4.61 -2.61
N ASP A 7 19.56 4.01 -3.03
CA ASP A 7 20.46 4.60 -4.02
C ASP A 7 19.82 4.68 -5.43
N ALA A 8 19.04 3.68 -5.82
CA ALA A 8 18.35 3.66 -7.12
C ALA A 8 17.13 4.59 -7.16
N ILE A 9 16.31 4.59 -6.12
CA ILE A 9 15.06 5.37 -6.03
C ILE A 9 15.35 6.85 -5.80
N GLN A 10 16.36 7.18 -4.97
CA GLN A 10 16.72 8.55 -4.59
C GLN A 10 15.50 9.33 -4.09
N PRO A 11 14.91 8.93 -2.94
CA PRO A 11 13.68 9.53 -2.44
C PRO A 11 13.80 11.03 -2.24
N ILE A 12 12.67 11.72 -2.36
CA ILE A 12 12.57 13.17 -2.15
C ILE A 12 11.79 13.49 -0.88
N CYS A 13 12.00 14.69 -0.37
CA CYS A 13 11.25 15.23 0.75
C CYS A 13 9.80 15.51 0.32
N PRO A 14 8.78 14.83 0.89
CA PRO A 14 7.39 15.07 0.53
C PRO A 14 6.93 16.49 0.86
N VAL A 15 7.46 17.08 1.93
CA VAL A 15 7.09 18.45 2.36
C VAL A 15 7.61 19.51 1.38
N CYS A 16 8.89 19.46 1.00
CA CYS A 16 9.41 20.39 0.00
C CYS A 16 8.69 20.23 -1.34
N ARG A 17 8.33 18.99 -1.69
CA ARG A 17 7.57 18.71 -2.91
C ARG A 17 6.16 19.28 -2.85
N ARG A 18 5.43 19.06 -1.74
CA ARG A 18 4.05 19.52 -1.57
C ARG A 18 3.97 21.05 -1.46
N ASP A 19 4.76 21.63 -0.56
CA ASP A 19 4.60 23.04 -0.15
C ASP A 19 5.33 24.00 -1.08
N GLU A 20 6.47 23.61 -1.66
CA GLU A 20 7.33 24.47 -2.48
C GLU A 20 7.45 24.01 -3.94
N GLN A 21 6.88 22.86 -4.29
CA GLN A 21 7.01 22.21 -5.61
C GLN A 21 8.48 21.88 -5.96
N VAL A 22 9.33 21.62 -4.95
CA VAL A 22 10.76 21.32 -5.10
C VAL A 22 11.06 19.87 -4.76
N GLU A 23 11.67 19.13 -5.67
CA GLU A 23 12.12 17.76 -5.47
C GLU A 23 13.49 17.73 -4.77
N SER A 24 13.49 17.99 -3.45
CA SER A 24 14.69 17.94 -2.62
C SER A 24 14.99 16.50 -2.21
N ARG A 25 16.14 15.96 -2.65
CA ARG A 25 16.55 14.57 -2.32
C ARG A 25 16.81 14.41 -0.85
N LEU A 26 16.43 13.25 -0.32
CA LEU A 26 16.79 12.84 1.03
C LEU A 26 18.19 12.23 1.05
N LYS A 27 18.94 12.51 2.10
CA LYS A 27 20.26 11.90 2.36
C LYS A 27 20.18 10.98 3.56
N LEU A 28 20.94 9.91 3.51
CA LEU A 28 21.18 9.07 4.68
C LEU A 28 22.14 9.81 5.62
N ASN A 29 21.58 10.36 6.70
CA ASN A 29 22.31 11.21 7.64
C ASN A 29 22.99 10.41 8.74
N HIS A 30 22.32 9.37 9.26
CA HIS A 30 22.84 8.55 10.34
C HIS A 30 22.40 7.10 10.18
N ILE A 31 23.31 6.16 10.46
CA ILE A 31 23.05 4.73 10.54
C ILE A 31 23.31 4.28 11.99
N ALA A 32 22.24 3.92 12.69
CA ALA A 32 22.33 3.42 14.05
C ALA A 32 22.48 1.89 14.10
N ALA A 33 21.87 1.16 13.16
CA ALA A 33 21.99 -0.29 13.05
C ALA A 33 21.91 -0.74 11.57
N ARG A 34 22.73 -1.77 11.25
CA ARG A 34 22.81 -2.36 9.91
C ARG A 34 22.95 -3.87 10.01
N SER A 35 22.29 -4.58 9.09
CA SER A 35 22.46 -6.03 8.88
C SER A 35 22.79 -6.28 7.40
N GLY A 36 24.04 -6.63 7.11
CA GLY A 36 24.50 -6.76 5.72
C GLY A 36 24.28 -5.47 4.91
N ASN A 37 23.50 -5.57 3.83
CA ASN A 37 23.15 -4.44 2.97
C ASN A 37 21.83 -3.73 3.39
N GLU A 38 21.23 -4.13 4.50
CA GLU A 38 20.02 -3.53 5.03
C GLU A 38 20.30 -2.60 6.20
N ILE A 39 19.77 -1.38 6.16
CA ILE A 39 19.79 -0.41 7.25
C ILE A 39 18.55 -0.69 8.10
N GLU A 40 18.76 -1.18 9.33
CA GLU A 40 17.67 -1.54 10.24
C GLU A 40 17.20 -0.34 11.07
N ALA A 41 18.12 0.55 11.45
CA ALA A 41 17.80 1.80 12.13
C ALA A 41 18.70 2.93 11.66
N GLY A 42 18.13 4.13 11.53
CA GLY A 42 18.85 5.29 11.06
C GLY A 42 17.96 6.51 10.85
N VAL A 43 18.52 7.54 10.25
CA VAL A 43 17.83 8.81 9.98
C VAL A 43 18.15 9.27 8.55
N LEU A 44 17.08 9.58 7.79
CA LEU A 44 17.19 10.32 6.55
C LEU A 44 16.97 11.81 6.82
N LEU A 45 17.66 12.67 6.09
CA LEU A 45 17.61 14.13 6.25
C LEU A 45 17.30 14.82 4.91
N CYS A 46 16.39 15.77 4.95
CA CYS A 46 16.26 16.77 3.90
C CYS A 46 17.11 17.99 4.22
N GLU A 47 18.21 18.22 3.51
CA GLU A 47 19.09 19.39 3.75
C GLU A 47 18.42 20.74 3.42
N ARG A 48 17.32 20.76 2.66
CA ARG A 48 16.60 21.99 2.32
C ARG A 48 15.74 22.50 3.49
N CYS A 49 14.89 21.66 4.05
CA CYS A 49 13.97 22.05 5.13
C CYS A 49 14.36 21.50 6.50
N MET A 50 15.51 20.82 6.60
CA MET A 50 16.07 20.22 7.82
C MET A 50 15.15 19.21 8.50
N ARG A 51 14.16 18.62 7.78
CA ARG A 51 13.32 17.56 8.30
C ARG A 51 14.05 16.23 8.30
N GLU A 52 13.85 15.50 9.38
CA GLU A 52 14.38 14.15 9.60
C GLU A 52 13.28 13.11 9.47
N TYR A 53 13.63 11.96 8.89
CA TYR A 53 12.75 10.83 8.66
C TYR A 53 13.41 9.58 9.25
N PRO A 54 12.78 8.92 10.26
CA PRO A 54 13.39 7.78 10.91
C PRO A 54 13.31 6.51 10.04
N ILE A 55 14.28 5.63 10.20
CA ILE A 55 14.25 4.24 9.74
C ILE A 55 14.04 3.37 10.97
N ILE A 56 12.91 2.65 11.03
CA ILE A 56 12.48 1.81 12.15
C ILE A 56 12.31 0.39 11.64
N ASP A 57 13.00 -0.59 12.24
CA ASP A 57 12.96 -2.01 11.83
C ASP A 57 13.22 -2.21 10.33
N GLY A 58 14.11 -1.39 9.77
CA GLY A 58 14.42 -1.40 8.35
C GLY A 58 13.36 -0.76 7.45
N ILE A 59 12.37 -0.07 8.00
CA ILE A 59 11.31 0.64 7.26
C ILE A 59 11.54 2.14 7.40
N PRO A 60 11.91 2.87 6.34
CA PRO A 60 11.97 4.33 6.37
C PRO A 60 10.55 4.90 6.42
N VAL A 61 10.32 5.85 7.33
CA VAL A 61 9.03 6.51 7.54
C VAL A 61 9.08 7.89 6.89
N ILE A 62 8.68 7.98 5.62
CA ILE A 62 8.80 9.20 4.80
C ILE A 62 7.39 9.76 4.53
N VAL A 63 6.82 10.39 5.55
CA VAL A 63 5.49 11.01 5.50
C VAL A 63 5.59 12.53 5.72
N PRO A 64 4.63 13.35 5.22
CA PRO A 64 4.69 14.81 5.36
C PRO A 64 4.74 15.31 6.80
N ASP A 65 3.99 14.68 7.70
CA ASP A 65 3.97 14.99 9.14
C ASP A 65 4.34 13.75 9.96
N VAL A 66 5.65 13.54 10.13
CA VAL A 66 6.20 12.41 10.89
C VAL A 66 5.70 12.43 12.34
N ARG A 67 5.61 13.60 12.97
CA ARG A 67 5.18 13.71 14.36
C ARG A 67 3.73 13.24 14.53
N SER A 68 2.82 13.77 13.74
CA SER A 68 1.40 13.41 13.79
C SER A 68 1.21 11.94 13.46
N HIS A 69 1.87 11.44 12.42
CA HIS A 69 1.80 10.04 12.02
C HIS A 69 2.26 9.10 13.14
N LEU A 70 3.45 9.33 13.72
CA LEU A 70 3.98 8.47 14.77
C LEU A 70 3.14 8.54 16.06
N SER A 71 2.62 9.72 16.42
CA SER A 71 1.76 9.88 17.59
C SER A 71 0.42 9.15 17.44
N ALA A 72 -0.20 9.22 16.26
CA ALA A 72 -1.45 8.52 15.96
C ALA A 72 -1.27 7.01 15.80
N SER A 73 -0.08 6.57 15.40
CA SER A 73 0.23 5.18 15.05
C SER A 73 1.17 4.51 16.05
N LEU A 74 1.25 5.01 17.29
CA LEU A 74 2.21 4.51 18.29
C LEU A 74 2.09 3.01 18.53
N ILE A 75 0.89 2.47 18.51
CA ILE A 75 0.66 1.02 18.65
C ILE A 75 1.41 0.21 17.59
N HIS A 76 1.48 0.70 16.35
CA HIS A 76 2.18 0.03 15.26
C HIS A 76 3.71 0.08 15.43
N ILE A 77 4.24 1.07 16.14
CA ILE A 77 5.67 1.15 16.46
C ILE A 77 6.04 0.20 17.59
N LEU A 78 5.18 0.16 18.64
CA LEU A 78 5.38 -0.67 19.83
C LEU A 78 4.91 -2.12 19.64
N TRP A 79 4.34 -2.44 18.48
CA TRP A 79 3.85 -3.78 18.17
C TRP A 79 4.99 -4.80 18.22
N ARG A 80 4.74 -5.88 18.94
CA ARG A 80 5.64 -7.03 19.03
C ARG A 80 5.08 -8.19 18.27
N ASP A 81 5.85 -8.72 17.34
CA ASP A 81 5.55 -9.90 16.53
C ASP A 81 6.23 -11.19 17.04
N ASP A 82 7.00 -11.04 18.13
CA ASP A 82 7.78 -12.11 18.77
C ASP A 82 7.16 -12.67 20.08
N LEU A 83 5.96 -12.22 20.43
CA LEU A 83 5.29 -12.70 21.65
C LEU A 83 4.87 -14.18 21.50
N PRO A 84 5.01 -15.01 22.58
CA PRO A 84 4.38 -16.30 22.63
C PRO A 84 2.86 -16.21 22.46
N ASP A 85 2.24 -17.14 21.74
CA ASP A 85 0.81 -17.10 21.39
C ASP A 85 -0.10 -16.98 22.62
N VAL A 86 0.24 -17.65 23.73
CA VAL A 86 -0.51 -17.57 24.99
C VAL A 86 -0.47 -16.15 25.58
N ILE A 87 0.65 -15.45 25.44
CA ILE A 87 0.79 -14.07 25.94
C ILE A 87 0.04 -13.09 25.03
N GLU A 88 0.15 -13.27 23.72
CA GLU A 88 -0.61 -12.47 22.76
C GLU A 88 -2.13 -12.62 22.95
N SER A 89 -2.61 -13.84 23.20
CA SER A 89 -4.01 -14.12 23.52
C SER A 89 -4.44 -13.41 24.82
N LEU A 90 -3.67 -13.54 25.90
CA LEU A 90 -3.97 -12.91 27.17
C LEU A 90 -4.00 -11.38 27.07
N LEU A 91 -3.07 -10.79 26.31
CA LEU A 91 -3.08 -9.34 26.05
C LEU A 91 -4.34 -8.92 25.28
N GLY A 92 -4.80 -9.72 24.31
CA GLY A 92 -6.04 -9.49 23.59
C GLY A 92 -7.25 -9.46 24.52
N ASP A 93 -7.34 -10.42 25.44
CA ASP A 93 -8.41 -10.48 26.44
C ASP A 93 -8.36 -9.29 27.41
N CYS A 94 -7.16 -8.92 27.88
CA CYS A 94 -6.97 -7.82 28.82
C CYS A 94 -7.23 -6.44 28.17
N CYS A 95 -6.81 -6.24 26.93
CA CYS A 95 -7.05 -4.98 26.22
C CYS A 95 -8.53 -4.82 25.82
N GLY A 96 -9.21 -5.93 25.56
CA GLY A 96 -10.63 -5.98 25.25
C GLY A 96 -10.98 -5.56 23.80
N PRO A 97 -12.26 -5.75 23.43
CA PRO A 97 -12.75 -5.48 22.09
C PRO A 97 -12.72 -3.99 21.74
N GLY A 98 -12.32 -3.67 20.50
CA GLY A 98 -12.24 -2.31 19.99
C GLY A 98 -11.03 -1.50 20.48
N SER A 99 -10.15 -2.09 21.31
CA SER A 99 -8.87 -1.49 21.64
C SER A 99 -7.97 -1.38 20.42
N SER A 100 -6.96 -0.49 20.46
CA SER A 100 -5.98 -0.40 19.39
C SER A 100 -5.24 -1.74 19.17
N PHE A 101 -5.05 -2.54 20.21
CA PHE A 101 -4.46 -3.86 20.13
C PHE A 101 -5.38 -4.83 19.35
N ASP A 102 -6.66 -4.90 19.71
CA ASP A 102 -7.65 -5.73 19.02
C ASP A 102 -7.83 -5.32 17.55
N LEU A 103 -7.98 -4.01 17.28
CA LEU A 103 -8.11 -3.50 15.91
C LEU A 103 -6.89 -3.85 15.06
N THR A 104 -5.67 -3.74 15.60
CA THR A 104 -4.45 -4.12 14.88
C THR A 104 -4.45 -5.61 14.54
N ARG A 105 -4.83 -6.49 15.50
CA ARG A 105 -4.96 -7.94 15.25
C ARG A 105 -6.02 -8.25 14.18
N GLN A 106 -7.16 -7.56 14.21
CA GLN A 106 -8.20 -7.73 13.20
C GLN A 106 -7.70 -7.38 11.80
N TYR A 107 -7.02 -6.23 11.63
CA TYR A 107 -6.44 -5.82 10.36
C TYR A 107 -5.37 -6.80 9.88
N LEU A 108 -4.41 -7.17 10.74
CA LEU A 108 -3.38 -8.14 10.38
C LEU A 108 -3.99 -9.49 9.99
N SER A 109 -5.00 -9.98 10.72
CA SER A 109 -5.71 -11.23 10.37
C SER A 109 -6.35 -11.14 8.98
N THR A 110 -7.13 -10.10 8.75
CA THR A 110 -7.92 -9.90 7.54
C THR A 110 -7.03 -9.79 6.29
N TYR A 111 -6.03 -8.92 6.36
CA TYR A 111 -5.16 -8.67 5.21
C TYR A 111 -4.15 -9.79 4.98
N THR A 112 -3.61 -10.41 6.06
CA THR A 112 -2.69 -11.54 5.87
C THR A 112 -3.40 -12.74 5.26
N TRP A 113 -4.59 -13.07 5.74
CA TRP A 113 -5.39 -14.10 5.09
C TRP A 113 -5.67 -13.74 3.63
N GLY A 114 -6.13 -12.53 3.34
CA GLY A 114 -6.44 -12.06 1.99
C GLY A 114 -5.27 -12.14 1.01
N HIS A 115 -4.05 -12.13 1.52
CA HIS A 115 -2.82 -12.13 0.72
C HIS A 115 -2.13 -13.50 0.64
N TYR A 116 -2.25 -14.37 1.66
CA TYR A 116 -1.38 -15.54 1.82
C TYR A 116 -2.12 -16.86 2.10
N HIS A 117 -3.46 -16.89 2.10
CA HIS A 117 -4.20 -18.12 2.43
C HIS A 117 -3.91 -19.29 1.50
N ASP A 118 -3.50 -19.03 0.26
CA ASP A 118 -3.11 -20.01 -0.74
C ASP A 118 -1.75 -20.70 -0.44
N LEU A 119 -0.92 -20.04 0.35
CA LEU A 119 0.40 -20.52 0.76
C LEU A 119 0.39 -21.15 2.16
N ASP A 120 -0.69 -20.99 2.92
CA ASP A 120 -0.89 -21.64 4.21
C ASP A 120 -1.26 -23.11 3.98
N PRO A 121 -0.47 -24.08 4.47
CA PRO A 121 -0.76 -25.52 4.30
C PRO A 121 -2.13 -25.95 4.82
N GLU A 122 -2.71 -25.21 5.76
CA GLU A 122 -4.04 -25.42 6.33
C GLU A 122 -5.06 -24.40 5.82
N GLY A 123 -4.67 -23.62 4.80
CA GLY A 123 -5.47 -22.54 4.24
C GLY A 123 -6.41 -22.98 3.13
N ASP A 124 -6.98 -22.00 2.46
CA ASP A 124 -7.79 -22.16 1.25
C ASP A 124 -6.85 -22.17 0.03
N PRO A 125 -6.81 -23.22 -0.79
CA PRO A 125 -5.89 -23.29 -1.93
C PRO A 125 -6.28 -22.38 -3.10
N ASP A 126 -7.43 -21.72 -3.05
CA ASP A 126 -7.86 -20.81 -4.10
C ASP A 126 -6.91 -19.61 -4.20
N GLN A 127 -6.70 -19.11 -5.41
CA GLN A 127 -5.87 -17.93 -5.63
C GLN A 127 -6.42 -16.72 -4.86
N PRO A 128 -5.58 -15.98 -4.09
CA PRO A 128 -6.01 -14.76 -3.44
C PRO A 128 -6.57 -13.73 -4.43
N ALA A 129 -7.67 -13.08 -4.06
CA ALA A 129 -8.32 -12.09 -4.91
C ALA A 129 -7.37 -10.94 -5.30
N VAL A 130 -6.47 -10.55 -4.39
CA VAL A 130 -5.46 -9.51 -4.66
C VAL A 130 -4.47 -9.94 -5.75
N VAL A 131 -4.06 -11.21 -5.76
CA VAL A 131 -3.16 -11.76 -6.80
C VAL A 131 -3.90 -11.87 -8.13
N ALA A 132 -5.15 -12.34 -8.11
CA ALA A 132 -5.97 -12.44 -9.32
C ALA A 132 -6.26 -11.06 -9.95
N ALA A 133 -6.55 -10.04 -9.14
CA ALA A 133 -6.76 -8.68 -9.62
C ALA A 133 -5.45 -8.08 -10.19
N LEU A 134 -4.32 -8.28 -9.51
CA LEU A 134 -3.01 -7.85 -9.99
C LEU A 134 -2.70 -8.49 -11.35
N GLN A 135 -2.87 -9.81 -11.49
CA GLN A 135 -2.60 -10.51 -12.75
C GLN A 135 -3.45 -9.95 -13.90
N ARG A 136 -4.75 -9.73 -13.69
CA ARG A 136 -5.64 -9.09 -14.69
C ARG A 136 -5.14 -7.69 -15.08
N GLY A 137 -4.67 -6.90 -14.12
CA GLY A 137 -4.06 -5.60 -14.39
C GLY A 137 -2.79 -5.72 -15.22
N LEU A 138 -1.91 -6.67 -14.90
CA LEU A 138 -0.67 -6.93 -15.63
C LEU A 138 -0.91 -7.38 -17.07
N ASP A 139 -1.94 -8.18 -17.33
CA ASP A 139 -2.30 -8.62 -18.69
C ASP A 139 -2.61 -7.44 -19.62
N HIS A 140 -3.12 -6.33 -19.07
CA HIS A 140 -3.41 -5.09 -19.82
C HIS A 140 -2.30 -4.03 -19.73
N ALA A 141 -1.38 -4.16 -18.78
CA ALA A 141 -0.31 -3.19 -18.55
C ALA A 141 0.93 -3.42 -19.43
N GLN A 142 0.98 -4.49 -20.20
CA GLN A 142 2.11 -4.80 -21.08
C GLN A 142 1.88 -4.24 -22.50
N PRO A 143 2.96 -3.85 -23.23
CA PRO A 143 4.32 -3.67 -22.72
C PRO A 143 4.43 -2.41 -21.86
N ALA A 144 5.27 -2.45 -20.84
CA ALA A 144 5.61 -1.29 -20.01
C ALA A 144 7.10 -0.97 -20.17
N PRO A 145 7.54 0.32 -20.09
CA PRO A 145 8.94 0.70 -20.18
C PRO A 145 9.77 0.05 -19.06
N GLU A 146 11.09 -0.01 -19.26
CA GLU A 146 12.02 -0.43 -18.23
C GLU A 146 12.02 0.55 -17.04
N GLY A 147 12.23 0.06 -15.83
CA GLY A 147 12.34 0.90 -14.65
C GLY A 147 11.72 0.31 -13.38
N ILE A 148 11.58 1.15 -12.37
CA ILE A 148 11.08 0.78 -11.05
C ILE A 148 9.57 0.58 -11.10
N VAL A 149 9.09 -0.42 -10.37
CA VAL A 149 7.67 -0.67 -10.12
C VAL A 149 7.34 -0.21 -8.71
N VAL A 150 6.24 0.50 -8.53
CA VAL A 150 5.78 1.00 -7.24
C VAL A 150 4.40 0.41 -6.94
N ASP A 151 4.26 -0.20 -5.77
CA ASP A 151 3.02 -0.80 -5.28
C ASP A 151 2.50 0.05 -4.11
N VAL A 152 1.52 0.90 -4.35
CA VAL A 152 0.96 1.84 -3.38
C VAL A 152 -0.20 1.20 -2.64
N GLY A 153 -0.16 1.22 -1.31
CA GLY A 153 -1.07 0.46 -0.46
C GLY A 153 -0.76 -1.03 -0.47
N CYS A 154 0.53 -1.38 -0.44
CA CYS A 154 0.99 -2.77 -0.54
C CYS A 154 0.58 -3.65 0.64
N SER A 155 0.07 -3.06 1.73
CA SER A 155 -0.39 -3.78 2.92
C SER A 155 0.68 -4.76 3.44
N VAL A 156 0.37 -6.03 3.52
CA VAL A 156 1.28 -7.11 3.95
C VAL A 156 2.17 -7.66 2.83
N GLY A 157 2.28 -6.95 1.69
CA GLY A 157 3.37 -7.08 0.71
C GLY A 157 3.22 -8.14 -0.38
N ARG A 158 2.15 -8.95 -0.43
CA ARG A 158 2.04 -10.01 -1.44
C ARG A 158 2.09 -9.47 -2.87
N THR A 159 1.39 -8.39 -3.17
CA THR A 159 1.37 -7.76 -4.50
C THR A 159 2.76 -7.30 -4.94
N SER A 160 3.51 -6.69 -4.02
CA SER A 160 4.90 -6.29 -4.28
C SER A 160 5.81 -7.48 -4.59
N LEU A 161 5.65 -8.60 -3.86
CA LEU A 161 6.41 -9.83 -4.09
C LEU A 161 6.04 -10.50 -5.43
N GLU A 162 4.76 -10.45 -5.82
CA GLU A 162 4.31 -10.92 -7.13
C GLU A 162 4.84 -10.03 -8.28
N LEU A 163 4.84 -8.71 -8.10
CA LEU A 163 5.40 -7.77 -9.07
C LEU A 163 6.90 -7.98 -9.29
N ALA A 164 7.65 -8.43 -8.28
CA ALA A 164 9.08 -8.73 -8.41
C ALA A 164 9.38 -9.86 -9.41
N LYS A 165 8.43 -10.77 -9.66
CA LYS A 165 8.54 -11.83 -10.69
C LYS A 165 8.73 -11.26 -12.11
N THR A 166 8.41 -9.98 -12.32
CA THR A 166 8.71 -9.29 -13.58
C THR A 166 10.21 -9.01 -13.79
N GLY A 167 11.05 -9.34 -12.82
CA GLY A 167 12.50 -9.10 -12.85
C GLY A 167 12.92 -7.68 -12.50
N ARG A 168 11.96 -6.81 -12.14
CA ARG A 168 12.16 -5.37 -11.86
C ARG A 168 12.39 -5.12 -10.37
N MET A 169 13.01 -3.98 -10.08
CA MET A 169 13.04 -3.45 -8.72
C MET A 169 11.64 -2.97 -8.33
N VAL A 170 11.16 -3.38 -7.16
CA VAL A 170 9.84 -3.06 -6.65
C VAL A 170 9.94 -2.32 -5.32
N LEU A 171 9.16 -1.27 -5.19
CA LEU A 171 8.97 -0.54 -3.93
C LEU A 171 7.51 -0.69 -3.48
N GLY A 172 7.29 -1.42 -2.39
CA GLY A 172 6.01 -1.47 -1.70
C GLY A 172 5.87 -0.29 -0.74
N LEU A 173 4.76 0.42 -0.83
CA LEU A 173 4.45 1.58 0.00
C LEU A 173 3.14 1.36 0.75
N ASP A 174 3.15 1.58 2.04
CA ASP A 174 1.97 1.61 2.89
C ASP A 174 2.20 2.58 4.04
N VAL A 175 1.16 3.02 4.72
CA VAL A 175 1.28 3.89 5.89
C VAL A 175 1.37 3.11 7.20
N ASN A 176 0.97 1.84 7.20
CA ASN A 176 0.84 0.99 8.38
C ASN A 176 2.11 0.16 8.64
N LEU A 177 2.88 0.54 9.67
CA LEU A 177 4.14 -0.12 10.04
C LEU A 177 3.97 -1.60 10.44
N SER A 178 2.84 -1.99 11.06
CA SER A 178 2.61 -3.39 11.43
C SER A 178 2.44 -4.27 10.20
N MET A 179 1.74 -3.77 9.18
CA MET A 179 1.59 -4.46 7.90
C MET A 179 2.92 -4.57 7.15
N LEU A 180 3.70 -3.49 7.12
CA LEU A 180 5.02 -3.48 6.47
C LEU A 180 6.04 -4.40 7.17
N ARG A 181 5.96 -4.57 8.51
CA ARG A 181 6.78 -5.59 9.20
C ARG A 181 6.43 -7.00 8.74
N LEU A 182 5.13 -7.30 8.62
CA LEU A 182 4.70 -8.59 8.10
C LEU A 182 5.11 -8.78 6.63
N ALA A 183 5.04 -7.75 5.80
CA ALA A 183 5.53 -7.77 4.43
C ALA A 183 7.04 -8.09 4.38
N ARG A 184 7.85 -7.49 5.27
CA ARG A 184 9.28 -7.80 5.39
C ARG A 184 9.53 -9.21 5.91
N GLN A 185 8.70 -9.71 6.83
CA GLN A 185 8.78 -11.08 7.32
C GLN A 185 8.50 -12.08 6.18
N ALA A 186 7.44 -11.86 5.40
CA ALA A 186 7.13 -12.66 4.22
C ALA A 186 8.25 -12.65 3.18
N ALA A 187 8.87 -11.49 2.92
CA ALA A 187 10.03 -11.37 2.04
C ALA A 187 11.27 -12.12 2.56
N ARG A 188 11.34 -12.41 3.87
CA ARG A 188 12.39 -13.22 4.52
C ARG A 188 12.05 -14.71 4.62
N GLY A 189 10.91 -15.13 4.07
CA GLY A 189 10.53 -16.53 3.95
C GLY A 189 9.57 -17.07 5.01
N GLU A 190 8.96 -16.23 5.83
CA GLU A 190 8.01 -16.66 6.85
C GLU A 190 6.78 -15.74 6.90
N VAL A 191 5.61 -16.33 7.13
CA VAL A 191 4.38 -15.59 7.48
C VAL A 191 3.90 -16.10 8.83
N ARG A 192 3.71 -15.15 9.79
CA ARG A 192 3.15 -15.44 11.11
C ARG A 192 2.06 -14.41 11.43
N TYR A 193 0.86 -14.89 11.80
CA TYR A 193 -0.25 -14.02 12.21
C TYR A 193 -1.29 -14.79 13.01
N GLY A 194 -2.21 -14.07 13.66
CA GLY A 194 -3.40 -14.65 14.27
C GLY A 194 -4.57 -14.66 13.30
N LEU A 195 -5.11 -15.82 12.95
CA LEU A 195 -6.31 -15.96 12.11
C LEU A 195 -7.57 -15.84 12.96
N ARG A 196 -8.34 -14.78 12.78
CA ARG A 196 -9.54 -14.49 13.59
C ARG A 196 -10.63 -15.55 13.39
N GLN A 197 -11.04 -16.18 14.48
CA GLN A 197 -12.14 -17.14 14.51
C GLN A 197 -13.47 -16.47 14.83
N GLY A 198 -13.47 -15.44 15.68
CA GLY A 198 -14.60 -14.61 16.07
C GLY A 198 -14.33 -13.89 17.38
N GLY A 199 -14.91 -12.73 17.59
CA GLY A 199 -14.65 -11.92 18.79
C GLY A 199 -13.16 -11.66 18.99
N LEU A 200 -12.62 -12.00 20.15
CA LEU A 200 -11.20 -11.91 20.51
C LEU A 200 -10.42 -13.21 20.29
N VAL A 201 -11.06 -14.25 19.71
CA VAL A 201 -10.43 -15.56 19.52
C VAL A 201 -9.70 -15.62 18.21
N TYR A 202 -8.40 -15.93 18.26
CA TYR A 202 -7.51 -16.06 17.14
C TYR A 202 -6.79 -17.41 17.17
N GLU A 203 -6.61 -17.99 16.02
CA GLU A 203 -5.83 -19.21 15.82
C GLU A 203 -4.45 -18.83 15.28
N PRO A 204 -3.35 -19.19 15.96
CA PRO A 204 -2.01 -18.90 15.47
C PRO A 204 -1.75 -19.60 14.14
N ARG A 205 -1.22 -18.87 13.17
CA ARG A 205 -0.76 -19.38 11.89
C ARG A 205 0.71 -19.02 11.71
N ARG A 206 1.50 -20.02 11.32
CA ARG A 206 2.91 -19.84 11.00
C ARG A 206 3.32 -20.82 9.92
N PHE A 207 3.81 -20.31 8.79
CA PHE A 207 4.25 -21.15 7.68
C PHE A 207 5.38 -20.49 6.89
N ALA A 208 6.19 -21.34 6.25
CA ALA A 208 7.25 -20.87 5.35
C ALA A 208 6.65 -20.46 4.00
N VAL A 209 7.22 -19.43 3.42
CA VAL A 209 6.91 -18.96 2.07
C VAL A 209 8.20 -18.80 1.27
N ASP A 210 8.12 -18.99 -0.04
CA ASP A 210 9.26 -18.82 -0.93
C ASP A 210 8.95 -17.80 -2.03
N PHE A 211 9.71 -16.69 -1.99
CA PHE A 211 9.67 -15.65 -3.00
C PHE A 211 11.09 -15.41 -3.53
N PRO A 212 11.52 -16.12 -4.58
CA PRO A 212 12.89 -16.08 -5.09
C PRO A 212 13.37 -14.66 -5.45
N ASP A 213 12.46 -13.81 -5.89
CA ASP A 213 12.74 -12.42 -6.28
C ASP A 213 12.59 -11.39 -5.14
N ALA A 214 12.41 -11.82 -3.88
CA ALA A 214 12.23 -10.93 -2.72
C ALA A 214 13.42 -9.95 -2.52
N ALA A 215 14.61 -10.31 -3.00
CA ALA A 215 15.75 -9.40 -2.98
C ALA A 215 15.52 -8.10 -3.79
N ARG A 216 14.61 -8.13 -4.77
CA ARG A 216 14.22 -6.98 -5.60
C ARG A 216 13.17 -6.07 -4.96
N VAL A 217 12.62 -6.44 -3.79
CA VAL A 217 11.55 -5.68 -3.13
C VAL A 217 12.08 -4.98 -1.89
N ASP A 218 11.69 -3.73 -1.68
CA ASP A 218 11.82 -3.04 -0.38
C ASP A 218 10.47 -2.44 0.03
N PHE A 219 10.29 -2.18 1.32
CA PHE A 219 9.04 -1.68 1.89
C PHE A 219 9.28 -0.42 2.69
N TRP A 220 8.56 0.67 2.36
CA TRP A 220 8.69 1.97 3.02
C TRP A 220 7.33 2.48 3.49
N ALA A 221 7.32 3.21 4.60
CA ALA A 221 6.14 3.90 5.08
C ALA A 221 6.02 5.27 4.38
N ALA A 222 4.91 5.46 3.64
CA ALA A 222 4.64 6.68 2.90
C ALA A 222 3.15 6.97 2.81
N ASP A 223 2.80 8.26 2.72
CA ASP A 223 1.45 8.74 2.46
C ASP A 223 1.17 8.70 0.95
N ALA A 224 0.13 7.96 0.55
CA ALA A 224 -0.26 7.80 -0.84
C ALA A 224 -0.69 9.10 -1.53
N THR A 225 -1.02 10.14 -0.76
CA THR A 225 -1.38 11.47 -1.28
C THR A 225 -0.19 12.40 -1.46
N CYS A 226 1.01 11.99 -0.98
CA CYS A 226 2.23 12.79 -1.07
C CYS A 226 3.47 11.89 -1.05
N LEU A 227 3.67 11.16 -2.14
CA LEU A 227 4.70 10.12 -2.26
C LEU A 227 6.11 10.68 -2.34
N PRO A 228 7.11 10.08 -1.66
CA PRO A 228 8.49 10.56 -1.62
C PRO A 228 9.29 10.16 -2.87
N LEU A 229 8.69 10.24 -4.03
CA LEU A 229 9.25 9.80 -5.31
C LEU A 229 9.32 10.97 -6.31
N ARG A 230 10.35 10.96 -7.14
CA ARG A 230 10.54 11.97 -8.19
C ARG A 230 9.49 11.83 -9.29
N SER A 231 9.16 12.94 -9.93
CA SER A 231 8.30 12.95 -11.11
C SER A 231 8.90 12.08 -12.22
N GLY A 232 8.06 11.28 -12.88
CA GLY A 232 8.47 10.42 -13.99
C GLY A 232 9.46 9.30 -13.63
N SER A 233 9.54 8.89 -12.35
CA SER A 233 10.53 7.92 -11.90
C SER A 233 10.07 6.45 -11.90
N ALA A 234 8.76 6.19 -12.01
CA ALA A 234 8.21 4.83 -12.01
C ALA A 234 7.76 4.41 -13.41
N ALA A 235 8.19 3.23 -13.84
CA ALA A 235 7.74 2.61 -15.08
C ALA A 235 6.33 2.01 -14.96
N MET A 236 5.96 1.60 -13.76
CA MET A 236 4.65 1.03 -13.47
C MET A 236 4.26 1.35 -12.02
N MET A 237 2.99 1.67 -11.81
CA MET A 237 2.42 1.82 -10.49
C MET A 237 1.19 0.92 -10.33
N SER A 238 1.07 0.28 -9.18
CA SER A 238 -0.10 -0.49 -8.74
C SER A 238 -0.75 0.22 -7.55
N SER A 239 -2.07 0.32 -7.54
CA SER A 239 -2.86 0.82 -6.41
C SER A 239 -4.20 0.07 -6.38
N LEU A 240 -4.23 -1.02 -5.61
CA LEU A 240 -5.37 -1.92 -5.54
C LEU A 240 -6.07 -1.80 -4.19
N ASN A 241 -7.35 -1.42 -4.21
CA ASN A 241 -8.19 -1.26 -3.01
C ASN A 241 -7.66 -0.20 -2.03
N VAL A 242 -7.23 0.96 -2.55
CA VAL A 242 -6.63 2.05 -1.79
C VAL A 242 -7.44 3.34 -1.89
N LEU A 243 -8.00 3.63 -3.08
CA LEU A 243 -8.55 4.94 -3.44
C LEU A 243 -9.64 5.44 -2.47
N ASP A 244 -10.50 4.57 -2.00
CA ASP A 244 -11.61 4.86 -1.07
C ASP A 244 -11.20 4.83 0.41
N CYS A 245 -9.92 4.58 0.69
CA CYS A 245 -9.32 4.58 2.03
C CYS A 245 -8.44 5.81 2.31
N LEU A 246 -8.41 6.81 1.42
CA LEU A 246 -7.53 7.97 1.49
C LEU A 246 -8.27 9.25 1.85
N GLN A 247 -7.62 10.16 2.56
CA GLN A 247 -8.20 11.48 2.85
C GLN A 247 -8.48 12.30 1.59
N SER A 248 -7.60 12.21 0.58
CA SER A 248 -7.76 12.88 -0.71
C SER A 248 -7.50 11.90 -1.88
N PRO A 249 -8.55 11.23 -2.38
CA PRO A 249 -8.44 10.38 -3.57
C PRO A 249 -7.92 11.11 -4.80
N TYR A 250 -8.26 12.39 -4.96
CA TYR A 250 -7.81 13.21 -6.08
C TYR A 250 -6.28 13.45 -6.04
N ASP A 251 -5.73 13.78 -4.87
CA ASP A 251 -4.29 13.98 -4.72
C ASP A 251 -3.52 12.70 -4.98
N HIS A 252 -4.06 11.54 -4.56
CA HIS A 252 -3.47 10.25 -4.89
C HIS A 252 -3.39 10.01 -6.40
N LEU A 253 -4.47 10.23 -7.13
CA LEU A 253 -4.48 10.09 -8.59
C LEU A 253 -3.48 11.05 -9.26
N THR A 254 -3.36 12.26 -8.73
CA THR A 254 -2.39 13.26 -9.19
C THR A 254 -0.94 12.80 -8.94
N GLU A 255 -0.66 12.19 -7.78
CA GLU A 255 0.65 11.63 -7.46
C GLU A 255 0.99 10.43 -8.37
N LEU A 256 0.03 9.53 -8.62
CA LEU A 256 0.23 8.44 -9.58
C LEU A 256 0.59 8.99 -10.98
N ALA A 257 -0.13 10.02 -11.44
CA ALA A 257 0.14 10.67 -12.73
C ALA A 257 1.51 11.35 -12.77
N ARG A 258 1.90 12.02 -11.67
CA ARG A 258 3.18 12.72 -11.57
C ARG A 258 4.39 11.77 -11.62
N ILE A 259 4.29 10.67 -10.86
CA ILE A 259 5.41 9.75 -10.64
C ILE A 259 5.59 8.78 -11.80
N THR A 260 4.51 8.45 -12.51
CA THR A 260 4.59 7.54 -13.66
C THR A 260 5.35 8.20 -14.82
N ALA A 261 6.37 7.50 -15.33
CA ALA A 261 7.13 7.92 -16.51
C ALA A 261 6.24 7.96 -17.74
N THR A 262 6.59 8.78 -18.72
CA THR A 262 5.90 8.78 -20.04
C THR A 262 5.97 7.37 -20.65
N GLY A 263 4.83 6.86 -21.12
CA GLY A 263 4.66 5.47 -21.58
C GLY A 263 4.51 4.46 -20.43
N GLY A 264 4.65 4.89 -19.17
CA GLY A 264 4.46 4.04 -17.99
C GLY A 264 3.01 3.65 -17.76
N ARG A 265 2.79 2.69 -16.88
CA ARG A 265 1.48 2.10 -16.60
C ARG A 265 1.02 2.37 -15.17
N VAL A 266 -0.27 2.63 -15.01
CA VAL A 266 -0.94 2.73 -13.72
C VAL A 266 -2.06 1.70 -13.69
N MET A 267 -2.04 0.81 -12.71
CA MET A 267 -3.12 -0.14 -12.42
C MET A 267 -3.86 0.36 -11.19
N LEU A 268 -5.16 0.61 -11.33
CA LEU A 268 -6.05 1.05 -10.27
C LEU A 268 -7.16 0.03 -10.07
N GLY A 269 -7.39 -0.35 -8.81
CA GLY A 269 -8.53 -1.18 -8.42
C GLY A 269 -9.27 -0.56 -7.24
N CYS A 270 -10.60 -0.38 -7.34
CA CYS A 270 -11.39 0.21 -6.26
C CYS A 270 -12.81 -0.39 -6.20
N PRO A 271 -13.29 -0.79 -5.02
CA PRO A 271 -14.68 -1.19 -4.82
C PRO A 271 -15.61 0.01 -4.58
N TYR A 272 -15.05 1.20 -4.32
CA TYR A 272 -15.80 2.41 -3.92
C TYR A 272 -16.61 2.25 -2.64
N ASP A 273 -16.04 1.53 -1.68
CA ASP A 273 -16.59 1.34 -0.34
C ASP A 273 -16.28 2.55 0.56
N TRP A 274 -16.79 3.70 0.12
CA TRP A 274 -16.53 4.99 0.75
C TRP A 274 -16.93 5.01 2.24
N SER A 275 -15.99 5.36 3.10
CA SER A 275 -16.20 5.51 4.54
C SER A 275 -15.86 6.93 5.00
N PRO A 276 -16.76 7.62 5.72
CA PRO A 276 -16.45 8.93 6.32
C PRO A 276 -15.29 8.90 7.33
N ALA A 277 -14.95 7.72 7.84
CA ALA A 277 -13.79 7.55 8.74
C ALA A 277 -12.45 7.65 8.01
N ALA A 278 -12.44 7.33 6.69
CA ALA A 278 -11.24 7.38 5.86
C ALA A 278 -11.21 8.64 4.98
N THR A 279 -12.35 8.98 4.38
CA THR A 279 -12.46 10.05 3.36
C THR A 279 -13.67 10.91 3.66
N ASP A 280 -13.50 12.21 3.81
CA ASP A 280 -14.63 13.14 3.94
C ASP A 280 -15.53 13.09 2.69
N ALA A 281 -16.85 13.05 2.89
CA ALA A 281 -17.82 12.88 1.80
C ALA A 281 -17.64 13.87 0.62
N PRO A 282 -17.26 15.14 0.81
CA PRO A 282 -16.95 16.05 -0.30
C PRO A 282 -15.75 15.65 -1.17
N GLN A 283 -14.86 14.81 -0.65
CA GLN A 283 -13.68 14.31 -1.36
C GLN A 283 -13.95 13.02 -2.16
N TRP A 284 -15.10 12.39 -1.98
CA TRP A 284 -15.43 11.14 -2.67
C TRP A 284 -15.54 11.36 -4.18
N ILE A 285 -14.98 10.46 -4.93
CA ILE A 285 -15.10 10.44 -6.39
C ILE A 285 -16.44 9.74 -6.75
N GLY A 286 -17.53 10.50 -6.70
CA GLY A 286 -18.90 9.96 -6.77
C GLY A 286 -19.39 9.47 -5.40
N GLY A 287 -20.52 8.78 -5.37
CA GLY A 287 -21.11 8.17 -4.16
C GLY A 287 -21.80 9.13 -3.18
N HIS A 288 -21.55 10.42 -3.23
CA HIS A 288 -22.06 11.40 -2.27
C HIS A 288 -23.44 11.97 -2.58
N SER A 289 -23.91 11.90 -3.83
CA SER A 289 -25.27 12.36 -4.19
C SER A 289 -25.73 11.84 -5.56
N GLN A 290 -26.97 11.36 -5.60
CA GLN A 290 -27.66 11.01 -6.85
C GLN A 290 -27.92 12.21 -7.78
N ARG A 291 -27.82 13.44 -7.26
CA ARG A 291 -28.05 14.68 -8.01
C ARG A 291 -26.82 15.21 -8.75
N THR A 292 -25.69 14.51 -8.67
CA THR A 292 -24.50 14.87 -9.45
C THR A 292 -24.68 14.55 -10.94
N LYS A 293 -23.82 15.15 -11.79
CA LYS A 293 -23.91 14.94 -13.27
C LYS A 293 -23.93 13.49 -13.73
N ARG A 294 -23.38 12.56 -12.93
CA ARG A 294 -23.29 11.12 -13.25
C ARG A 294 -24.15 10.27 -12.33
N GLY A 295 -25.17 10.86 -11.70
CA GLY A 295 -26.07 10.13 -10.79
C GLY A 295 -25.38 9.57 -9.54
N GLY A 296 -24.19 10.05 -9.22
CA GLY A 296 -23.37 9.54 -8.12
C GLY A 296 -22.50 8.33 -8.45
N ASP A 297 -22.48 7.86 -9.70
CA ASP A 297 -21.66 6.72 -10.13
C ASP A 297 -20.16 7.05 -9.99
N SER A 298 -19.49 6.31 -9.09
CA SER A 298 -18.05 6.48 -8.80
C SER A 298 -17.17 6.04 -9.96
N ALA A 299 -17.51 4.92 -10.62
CA ALA A 299 -16.73 4.43 -11.77
C ALA A 299 -16.80 5.44 -12.93
N ALA A 300 -18.00 5.94 -13.26
CA ALA A 300 -18.17 6.97 -14.28
C ALA A 300 -17.45 8.29 -13.91
N SER A 301 -17.42 8.63 -12.63
CA SER A 301 -16.70 9.82 -12.13
C SER A 301 -15.19 9.67 -12.22
N LEU A 302 -14.65 8.51 -11.85
CA LEU A 302 -13.22 8.20 -12.00
C LEU A 302 -12.82 8.19 -13.48
N ARG A 303 -13.61 7.54 -14.34
CA ARG A 303 -13.37 7.54 -15.79
C ARG A 303 -13.29 8.95 -16.36
N ALA A 304 -14.17 9.85 -15.93
CA ALA A 304 -14.16 11.23 -16.39
C ALA A 304 -12.93 12.02 -15.87
N LEU A 305 -12.46 11.73 -14.65
CA LEU A 305 -11.21 12.31 -14.13
C LEU A 305 -9.98 11.88 -14.94
N LEU A 306 -9.97 10.63 -15.40
CA LEU A 306 -8.87 10.05 -16.18
C LEU A 306 -9.05 10.17 -17.69
N THR A 307 -10.07 10.92 -18.15
CA THR A 307 -10.25 11.24 -19.56
C THR A 307 -9.84 12.69 -19.80
N PRO A 308 -8.73 12.93 -20.54
CA PRO A 308 -8.25 14.29 -20.83
C PRO A 308 -9.34 15.19 -21.39
N GLY A 309 -9.45 16.40 -20.86
CA GLY A 309 -10.42 17.40 -21.30
C GLY A 309 -11.90 17.12 -20.98
N ALA A 310 -12.24 15.99 -20.35
CA ALA A 310 -13.64 15.64 -20.04
C ALA A 310 -14.27 16.55 -18.96
N GLN A 311 -13.45 17.14 -18.11
CA GLN A 311 -13.85 18.10 -17.08
C GLN A 311 -12.65 18.98 -16.65
N PRO A 312 -12.90 20.15 -16.01
CA PRO A 312 -11.83 21.12 -15.71
C PRO A 312 -10.68 20.59 -14.86
N ASN A 313 -10.95 19.59 -14.02
CA ASN A 313 -9.95 18.96 -13.13
C ASN A 313 -9.55 17.56 -13.58
N SER A 314 -9.69 17.23 -14.88
CA SER A 314 -9.19 15.99 -15.45
C SER A 314 -7.69 15.86 -15.25
N ILE A 315 -7.25 14.63 -15.02
CA ILE A 315 -5.82 14.29 -14.89
C ILE A 315 -5.28 14.02 -16.28
N GLU A 316 -4.81 15.05 -16.94
CA GLU A 316 -4.46 15.07 -18.37
C GLU A 316 -3.40 14.03 -18.78
N ARG A 317 -2.54 13.62 -17.84
CA ARG A 317 -1.45 12.68 -18.11
C ARG A 317 -1.85 11.22 -18.14
N LEU A 318 -2.99 10.84 -17.59
CA LEU A 318 -3.42 9.44 -17.54
C LEU A 318 -4.48 9.16 -18.59
N HIS A 319 -4.20 8.18 -19.46
CA HIS A 319 -5.09 7.76 -20.54
C HIS A 319 -5.49 6.31 -20.32
N ILE A 320 -6.77 6.03 -20.19
CA ILE A 320 -7.30 4.69 -19.95
C ILE A 320 -7.00 3.79 -21.16
N LEU A 321 -6.36 2.66 -20.90
CA LEU A 321 -6.09 1.60 -21.89
C LEU A 321 -7.09 0.46 -21.79
N ALA A 322 -7.43 0.06 -20.57
CA ALA A 322 -8.35 -1.03 -20.31
C ALA A 322 -9.14 -0.77 -19.04
N GLU A 323 -10.34 -1.31 -19.01
CA GLU A 323 -11.27 -1.18 -17.89
C GLU A 323 -12.04 -2.49 -17.74
N GLN A 324 -12.18 -2.99 -16.53
CA GLN A 324 -12.96 -4.16 -16.18
C GLN A 324 -13.78 -3.88 -14.93
N GLY A 325 -15.10 -3.95 -15.05
CA GLY A 325 -16.01 -3.91 -13.91
C GLY A 325 -16.13 -5.26 -13.22
N ALA A 326 -16.55 -5.25 -11.96
CA ALA A 326 -16.96 -6.45 -11.21
C ALA A 326 -15.88 -7.54 -11.11
N VAL A 327 -14.60 -7.18 -10.96
CA VAL A 327 -13.54 -8.13 -10.63
C VAL A 327 -13.78 -8.63 -9.20
N PRO A 328 -13.92 -9.96 -8.97
CA PRO A 328 -14.18 -10.49 -7.65
C PRO A 328 -13.05 -10.15 -6.67
N TRP A 329 -13.42 -9.66 -5.50
CA TRP A 329 -12.51 -9.39 -4.39
C TRP A 329 -13.12 -9.90 -3.09
N ARG A 330 -12.42 -10.80 -2.41
CA ARG A 330 -12.90 -11.49 -1.22
C ARG A 330 -12.02 -11.12 -0.01
N VAL A 331 -12.67 -10.74 1.08
CA VAL A 331 -12.03 -10.37 2.35
C VAL A 331 -12.64 -11.17 3.49
N ARG A 332 -11.86 -12.01 4.15
CA ARG A 332 -12.31 -12.77 5.32
C ARG A 332 -12.17 -11.92 6.58
N VAL A 333 -13.31 -11.59 7.20
CA VAL A 333 -13.35 -10.82 8.45
C VAL A 333 -13.10 -11.72 9.66
N HIS A 334 -13.70 -12.92 9.67
CA HIS A 334 -13.48 -13.98 10.64
C HIS A 334 -14.02 -15.33 10.09
N ALA A 335 -13.92 -16.41 10.86
CA ALA A 335 -14.27 -17.77 10.39
C ALA A 335 -15.68 -17.92 9.78
N ARG A 336 -16.62 -17.05 10.14
CA ARG A 336 -18.03 -17.10 9.70
C ARG A 336 -18.48 -15.86 8.95
N SER A 337 -17.55 -14.96 8.57
CA SER A 337 -17.88 -13.72 7.85
C SER A 337 -16.86 -13.42 6.77
N THR A 338 -17.35 -13.31 5.55
CA THR A 338 -16.55 -12.91 4.39
C THR A 338 -17.28 -11.81 3.65
N MET A 339 -16.59 -10.73 3.36
CA MET A 339 -17.08 -9.68 2.47
C MET A 339 -16.68 -9.98 1.04
N HIS A 340 -17.59 -9.73 0.11
CA HIS A 340 -17.36 -9.86 -1.32
C HIS A 340 -17.56 -8.50 -1.97
N TYR A 341 -16.54 -8.00 -2.61
CA TYR A 341 -16.57 -6.79 -3.41
C TYR A 341 -16.55 -7.11 -4.90
N ALA A 342 -17.12 -6.24 -5.69
CA ALA A 342 -16.98 -6.17 -7.14
C ALA A 342 -16.01 -5.02 -7.46
N LEU A 343 -14.73 -5.33 -7.58
CA LEU A 343 -13.70 -4.33 -7.81
C LEU A 343 -13.80 -3.77 -9.24
N HIS A 344 -13.77 -2.46 -9.39
CA HIS A 344 -13.55 -1.81 -10.68
C HIS A 344 -12.04 -1.72 -10.90
N LEU A 345 -11.53 -2.44 -11.90
CA LEU A 345 -10.13 -2.47 -12.28
C LEU A 345 -9.93 -1.63 -13.55
N LEU A 346 -8.91 -0.78 -13.52
CA LEU A 346 -8.57 0.13 -14.60
C LEU A 346 -7.07 0.11 -14.82
N VAL A 347 -6.65 0.12 -16.09
CA VAL A 347 -5.24 0.30 -16.48
C VAL A 347 -5.15 1.56 -17.35
N ALA A 348 -4.22 2.44 -17.00
CA ALA A 348 -3.95 3.68 -17.72
C ALA A 348 -2.48 3.78 -18.11
N GLU A 349 -2.22 4.56 -19.16
CA GLU A 349 -0.89 4.95 -19.63
C GLU A 349 -0.63 6.42 -19.30
N ALA A 350 0.56 6.74 -18.82
CA ALA A 350 1.00 8.13 -18.67
C ALA A 350 1.58 8.65 -19.99
N ARG A 351 1.05 9.78 -20.46
CA ARG A 351 1.50 10.46 -21.71
C ARG A 351 2.04 11.85 -21.42
#